data_d85d3e7113cf306ba60f60c5f97391ed
#
_entry.id   d85d3e7113cf306ba60f60c5f97391ed
#
_cell.length_a   1.000
_cell.length_b   1.000
_cell.length_c   1.000
_cell.angle_alpha   90.00
_cell.angle_beta   90.00
_cell.angle_gamma   90.00
#
_symmetry.space_group_name_H-M   'P 1'
#
loop_
_entity.id
_entity.type
_entity.pdbx_description
1 polymer ?
#
loop_
_entity_poly.entity_id
_entity_poly.type
_entity_poly.pdbx_seq_one_letter_code
_entity_poly.pdbx_strand_id
1 'polypeptide(L)'
;MYLCHKSNVMLKGKDNLFYNNNKQKTALCRGLESIWAKKFTCEGSEWDAMKSLYIVTPVKDSIDSTLETVKAIISSDIKVPYTYTIYNDFSTPENTALLEKYAEELGFNLVNIADLTDHPSPNYLLVLQRCRKIAIEQDAGFLLVESDVVVDKDTLQGLFDGAQEREDCAIAASVTVDDEGAINYPYEYARGTEGQCYAVKKHCSFCCSLLTPEFLSKMDFDALDPTKHWYDVQISHEALNLGFKNYLFTNLPVIHRPHQSRPWKQLKYKNPLKYYWIKFTKGFDKI
;
A
#
# COMPACT_ATOMS: atom_id res chain seq x y z
N MET A 1 6.21 2.82 -45.88
CA MET A 1 5.80 4.12 -46.46
C MET A 1 4.52 4.54 -45.76
N TYR A 2 4.63 5.17 -44.58
CA TYR A 2 3.48 5.80 -43.89
C TYR A 2 3.92 7.14 -43.33
N LEU A 3 3.17 8.16 -43.77
CA LEU A 3 3.44 9.58 -43.58
C LEU A 3 3.09 10.03 -42.13
N CYS A 4 4.01 10.76 -41.53
CA CYS A 4 3.85 11.44 -40.26
C CYS A 4 3.17 12.82 -40.50
N HIS A 5 1.98 13.03 -39.93
CA HIS A 5 1.32 14.34 -39.93
C HIS A 5 1.79 15.16 -38.71
N LYS A 6 2.45 16.26 -38.99
CA LYS A 6 2.75 17.34 -38.02
C LYS A 6 1.52 18.22 -37.84
N SER A 7 1.06 18.39 -36.62
CA SER A 7 0.13 19.45 -36.27
C SER A 7 0.86 20.54 -35.49
N ASN A 8 1.01 21.69 -36.12
CA ASN A 8 1.49 22.93 -35.50
C ASN A 8 0.38 23.57 -34.67
N VAL A 9 0.60 23.82 -33.39
CA VAL A 9 -0.18 24.73 -32.59
C VAL A 9 0.69 25.94 -32.26
N MET A 10 0.31 27.10 -32.79
CA MET A 10 0.89 28.41 -32.48
C MET A 10 0.34 28.88 -31.12
N LEU A 11 1.23 29.19 -30.20
CA LEU A 11 0.91 30.09 -29.08
C LEU A 11 1.71 31.37 -29.22
N LYS A 12 0.98 32.48 -29.39
CA LYS A 12 1.47 33.88 -29.29
C LYS A 12 1.41 34.31 -27.82
N GLY A 13 2.47 34.95 -27.34
CA GLY A 13 2.42 35.69 -26.06
C GLY A 13 3.77 36.04 -25.48
N LYS A 14 4.31 37.16 -25.89
CA LYS A 14 5.07 38.21 -25.21
C LYS A 14 6.17 37.92 -24.17
N ASP A 15 7.31 38.60 -24.48
CA ASP A 15 8.30 39.28 -23.64
C ASP A 15 9.50 38.48 -23.11
N ASN A 16 10.59 38.74 -23.83
CA ASN A 16 11.98 39.03 -23.41
C ASN A 16 12.40 38.65 -21.99
N LEU A 17 13.26 37.65 -21.95
CA LEU A 17 14.55 37.57 -21.22
C LEU A 17 14.95 36.09 -21.18
N PHE A 18 15.96 35.70 -21.95
CA PHE A 18 16.83 34.54 -21.65
C PHE A 18 17.70 34.22 -22.86
N TYR A 19 18.74 35.00 -22.99
CA TYR A 19 19.93 34.55 -23.69
C TYR A 19 20.90 33.97 -22.64
N ASN A 20 21.21 32.71 -22.76
CA ASN A 20 22.20 31.87 -22.15
C ASN A 20 21.66 30.71 -21.31
N ASN A 21 21.32 29.62 -21.96
CA ASN A 21 21.36 28.30 -21.33
C ASN A 21 21.17 27.10 -22.31
N ASN A 22 21.61 27.22 -23.56
CA ASN A 22 21.49 26.12 -24.53
C ASN A 22 22.57 25.00 -24.35
N LYS A 23 23.63 25.21 -23.55
CA LYS A 23 24.64 24.18 -23.30
C LYS A 23 24.30 23.25 -22.13
N GLN A 24 23.51 23.70 -21.15
CA GLN A 24 23.13 22.86 -20.01
C GLN A 24 21.94 21.94 -20.31
N LYS A 25 20.97 22.35 -21.16
CA LYS A 25 19.84 21.49 -21.54
C LYS A 25 20.27 20.27 -22.37
N THR A 26 21.30 20.42 -23.22
CA THR A 26 21.83 19.30 -24.02
C THR A 26 22.58 18.26 -23.18
N ALA A 27 23.18 18.66 -22.05
CA ALA A 27 23.83 17.73 -21.13
C ALA A 27 22.81 16.97 -20.27
N LEU A 28 21.71 17.62 -19.85
CA LEU A 28 20.65 16.98 -19.08
C LEU A 28 19.87 15.94 -19.89
N CYS A 29 19.53 16.26 -21.16
CA CYS A 29 18.85 15.29 -22.04
C CYS A 29 19.73 14.08 -22.37
N ARG A 30 21.05 14.27 -22.60
CA ARG A 30 21.95 13.13 -22.82
C ARG A 30 22.19 12.29 -21.59
N GLY A 31 22.10 12.86 -20.37
CA GLY A 31 22.14 12.14 -19.11
C GLY A 31 20.92 11.25 -18.90
N LEU A 32 19.74 11.74 -19.24
CA LEU A 32 18.49 10.99 -19.14
C LEU A 32 18.38 9.84 -20.17
N GLU A 33 18.81 10.07 -21.42
CA GLU A 33 18.82 9.01 -22.45
C GLU A 33 19.81 7.88 -22.10
N SER A 34 20.94 8.17 -21.44
CA SER A 34 21.89 7.14 -21.00
C SER A 34 21.37 6.33 -19.80
N ILE A 35 20.50 6.89 -18.98
CA ILE A 35 19.83 6.19 -17.87
C ILE A 35 18.72 5.30 -18.41
N TRP A 36 17.98 5.74 -19.43
CA TRP A 36 16.94 4.93 -20.07
C TRP A 36 17.52 3.81 -20.95
N ALA A 37 18.62 4.05 -21.66
CA ALA A 37 19.25 3.04 -22.52
C ALA A 37 19.92 1.90 -21.73
N LYS A 38 20.35 2.11 -20.48
CA LYS A 38 20.87 1.05 -19.60
C LYS A 38 19.81 0.13 -19.01
N LYS A 39 18.54 0.51 -19.04
CA LYS A 39 17.43 -0.27 -18.46
C LYS A 39 16.83 -1.34 -19.42
N PHE A 40 17.35 -1.47 -20.64
CA PHE A 40 16.81 -2.41 -21.66
C PHE A 40 17.83 -3.39 -22.26
N THR A 41 18.98 -3.59 -21.66
CA THR A 41 19.81 -4.74 -22.01
C THR A 41 19.44 -5.90 -21.09
N CYS A 42 18.74 -6.89 -21.65
CA CYS A 42 18.57 -8.21 -21.03
C CYS A 42 19.92 -8.91 -20.92
N GLU A 43 20.66 -8.63 -19.87
CA GLU A 43 21.76 -9.45 -19.39
C GLU A 43 21.58 -9.61 -17.88
N GLY A 44 21.29 -10.86 -17.45
CA GLY A 44 21.26 -11.35 -16.09
C GLY A 44 20.65 -10.40 -15.07
N SER A 45 19.38 -10.55 -14.71
CA SER A 45 18.75 -9.73 -13.68
C SER A 45 19.49 -9.96 -12.34
N GLU A 46 20.48 -9.09 -12.04
CA GLU A 46 20.72 -8.81 -10.64
C GLU A 46 19.39 -8.29 -10.10
N TRP A 47 18.79 -9.03 -9.20
CA TRP A 47 17.62 -8.61 -8.45
C TRP A 47 17.97 -7.29 -7.76
N ASP A 48 17.33 -6.20 -8.18
CA ASP A 48 17.47 -4.91 -7.52
C ASP A 48 16.76 -5.01 -6.15
N ALA A 49 17.57 -5.20 -5.10
CA ALA A 49 17.11 -5.29 -3.73
C ALA A 49 16.27 -4.06 -3.36
N MET A 50 15.16 -4.25 -2.64
CA MET A 50 14.40 -3.13 -2.06
C MET A 50 15.34 -2.23 -1.26
N LYS A 51 15.26 -0.91 -1.47
CA LYS A 51 16.18 0.04 -0.84
C LYS A 51 15.57 0.79 0.33
N SER A 52 14.24 0.80 0.41
CA SER A 52 13.49 1.58 1.38
C SER A 52 12.07 1.04 1.57
N LEU A 53 11.35 1.60 2.54
CA LEU A 53 9.93 1.35 2.76
C LEU A 53 9.10 2.62 2.54
N TYR A 54 8.00 2.48 1.84
CA TYR A 54 6.92 3.45 1.82
C TYR A 54 5.75 2.92 2.65
N ILE A 55 5.66 3.38 3.90
CA ILE A 55 4.67 2.95 4.88
C ILE A 55 3.43 3.83 4.75
N VAL A 56 2.26 3.21 4.72
CA VAL A 56 1.00 3.91 4.48
C VAL A 56 -0.09 3.42 5.42
N THR A 57 -0.80 4.36 6.05
CA THR A 57 -1.99 4.08 6.86
C THR A 57 -3.18 4.87 6.31
N PRO A 58 -4.18 4.23 5.71
CA PRO A 58 -5.45 4.87 5.36
C PRO A 58 -6.30 5.09 6.63
N VAL A 59 -6.84 6.29 6.79
CA VAL A 59 -7.57 6.68 8.01
C VAL A 59 -8.90 7.31 7.65
N LYS A 60 -9.95 6.93 8.40
CA LYS A 60 -11.21 7.65 8.46
C LYS A 60 -11.74 7.65 9.90
N ASP A 61 -11.74 8.82 10.54
CA ASP A 61 -12.30 9.12 11.87
C ASP A 61 -11.67 8.31 12.99
N SER A 62 -11.13 7.33 13.09
CA SER A 62 -10.66 6.45 14.18
C SER A 62 -9.38 6.96 14.85
N ILE A 63 -9.39 8.16 15.40
CA ILE A 63 -8.18 8.86 15.85
C ILE A 63 -7.42 8.10 16.95
N ASP A 64 -8.10 7.59 17.98
CA ASP A 64 -7.44 6.95 19.12
C ASP A 64 -6.65 5.70 18.68
N SER A 65 -7.27 4.79 17.91
CA SER A 65 -6.58 3.62 17.39
C SER A 65 -5.51 4.00 16.37
N THR A 66 -5.77 5.00 15.51
CA THR A 66 -4.77 5.54 14.58
C THR A 66 -3.52 6.01 15.32
N LEU A 67 -3.66 6.69 16.44
CA LEU A 67 -2.51 7.14 17.25
C LEU A 67 -1.73 5.99 17.87
N GLU A 68 -2.39 4.92 18.28
CA GLU A 68 -1.69 3.71 18.73
C GLU A 68 -0.88 3.11 17.60
N THR A 69 -1.47 2.97 16.39
CA THR A 69 -0.78 2.51 15.18
C THR A 69 0.42 3.39 14.83
N VAL A 70 0.24 4.72 14.80
CA VAL A 70 1.31 5.69 14.50
C VAL A 70 2.48 5.55 15.48
N LYS A 71 2.20 5.52 16.78
CA LYS A 71 3.22 5.39 17.83
C LYS A 71 3.97 4.06 17.70
N ALA A 72 3.27 2.97 17.41
CA ALA A 72 3.88 1.66 17.18
C ALA A 72 4.82 1.69 15.96
N ILE A 73 4.40 2.25 14.84
CA ILE A 73 5.22 2.38 13.62
C ILE A 73 6.46 3.25 13.87
N ILE A 74 6.30 4.43 14.48
CA ILE A 74 7.43 5.36 14.72
C ILE A 74 8.43 4.77 15.73
N SER A 75 7.96 3.95 16.67
CA SER A 75 8.84 3.29 17.65
C SER A 75 9.45 1.97 17.14
N SER A 76 9.17 1.57 15.90
CA SER A 76 9.73 0.35 15.32
C SER A 76 11.20 0.49 14.99
N ASP A 77 11.96 -0.61 15.13
CA ASP A 77 13.41 -0.68 14.88
C ASP A 77 13.70 -0.91 13.38
N ILE A 78 13.22 0.01 12.53
CA ILE A 78 13.43 -0.03 11.08
C ILE A 78 14.84 0.43 10.75
N LYS A 79 15.62 -0.42 10.08
CA LYS A 79 17.03 -0.19 9.74
C LYS A 79 17.26 0.37 8.35
N VAL A 80 16.23 0.36 7.51
CA VAL A 80 16.29 0.90 6.15
C VAL A 80 15.64 2.28 6.10
N PRO A 81 15.97 3.13 5.12
CA PRO A 81 15.25 4.38 4.92
C PRO A 81 13.76 4.13 4.74
N TYR A 82 12.92 4.95 5.33
CA TYR A 82 11.48 4.86 5.13
C TYR A 82 10.80 6.22 5.11
N THR A 83 9.65 6.25 4.46
CA THR A 83 8.70 7.37 4.51
C THR A 83 7.39 6.83 5.06
N TYR A 84 6.82 7.53 6.05
CA TYR A 84 5.52 7.18 6.60
C TYR A 84 4.48 8.24 6.23
N THR A 85 3.36 7.82 5.63
CA THR A 85 2.28 8.69 5.16
C THR A 85 0.92 8.19 5.63
N ILE A 86 0.14 9.08 6.23
CA ILE A 86 -1.27 8.85 6.53
C ILE A 86 -2.13 9.46 5.42
N TYR A 87 -3.09 8.71 4.91
CA TYR A 87 -4.12 9.16 3.98
C TYR A 87 -5.44 9.34 4.70
N ASN A 88 -5.82 10.60 4.94
CA ASN A 88 -7.06 10.97 5.61
C ASN A 88 -8.22 10.97 4.61
N ASP A 89 -9.10 9.97 4.68
CA ASP A 89 -10.23 9.77 3.76
C ASP A 89 -11.51 10.44 4.27
N PHE A 90 -11.56 11.78 4.20
CA PHE A 90 -12.72 12.57 4.60
C PHE A 90 -13.16 12.32 6.06
N SER A 91 -12.22 12.34 7.00
CA SER A 91 -12.55 12.42 8.42
C SER A 91 -13.27 13.71 8.76
N THR A 92 -13.94 13.76 9.92
CA THR A 92 -14.58 15.00 10.38
C THR A 92 -13.55 16.13 10.51
N PRO A 93 -13.97 17.41 10.44
CA PRO A 93 -13.05 18.54 10.59
C PRO A 93 -12.23 18.48 11.89
N GLU A 94 -12.86 18.05 12.99
CA GLU A 94 -12.21 17.91 14.29
C GLU A 94 -11.11 16.84 14.25
N ASN A 95 -11.40 15.68 13.65
CA ASN A 95 -10.45 14.59 13.51
C ASN A 95 -9.33 14.94 12.53
N THR A 96 -9.64 15.66 11.45
CA THR A 96 -8.64 16.17 10.49
C THR A 96 -7.67 17.11 11.20
N ALA A 97 -8.16 18.07 11.98
CA ALA A 97 -7.31 18.99 12.75
C ALA A 97 -6.41 18.26 13.77
N LEU A 98 -6.92 17.17 14.38
CA LEU A 98 -6.09 16.34 15.26
C LEU A 98 -5.00 15.59 14.47
N LEU A 99 -5.29 15.05 13.29
CA LEU A 99 -4.29 14.39 12.43
C LEU A 99 -3.21 15.39 11.98
N GLU A 100 -3.57 16.61 11.61
CA GLU A 100 -2.64 17.68 11.24
C GLU A 100 -1.69 18.02 12.42
N LYS A 101 -2.26 18.21 13.60
CA LYS A 101 -1.47 18.44 14.83
C LYS A 101 -0.49 17.30 15.10
N TYR A 102 -0.95 16.05 15.02
CA TYR A 102 -0.08 14.89 15.27
C TYR A 102 0.95 14.67 14.16
N ALA A 103 0.65 15.05 12.92
CA ALA A 103 1.64 15.01 11.84
C ALA A 103 2.83 15.94 12.14
N GLU A 104 2.57 17.14 12.65
CA GLU A 104 3.61 18.08 13.10
C GLU A 104 4.39 17.56 14.32
N GLU A 105 3.68 16.98 15.31
CA GLU A 105 4.29 16.52 16.57
C GLU A 105 5.10 15.23 16.40
N LEU A 106 4.65 14.30 15.57
CA LEU A 106 5.21 12.95 15.43
C LEU A 106 6.01 12.75 14.14
N GLY A 107 5.98 13.69 13.20
CA GLY A 107 6.84 13.72 12.01
C GLY A 107 6.43 12.76 10.88
N PHE A 108 5.17 12.35 10.78
CA PHE A 108 4.65 11.63 9.63
C PHE A 108 4.07 12.58 8.56
N ASN A 109 4.00 12.12 7.32
CA ASN A 109 3.34 12.87 6.26
C ASN A 109 1.83 12.67 6.32
N LEU A 110 1.05 13.74 6.17
CA LEU A 110 -0.41 13.69 6.06
C LEU A 110 -0.85 14.11 4.67
N VAL A 111 -1.70 13.30 4.06
CA VAL A 111 -2.38 13.61 2.79
C VAL A 111 -3.88 13.59 3.03
N ASN A 112 -4.53 14.74 2.92
CA ASN A 112 -5.98 14.84 2.94
C ASN A 112 -6.51 14.44 1.55
N ILE A 113 -7.30 13.38 1.46
CA ILE A 113 -7.86 12.91 0.17
C ILE A 113 -8.81 13.95 -0.43
N ALA A 114 -9.42 14.79 0.40
CA ALA A 114 -10.23 15.91 -0.04
C ALA A 114 -9.46 16.92 -0.94
N ASP A 115 -8.13 16.96 -0.84
CA ASP A 115 -7.28 17.79 -1.72
C ASP A 115 -7.01 17.12 -3.08
N LEU A 116 -7.35 15.85 -3.23
CA LEU A 116 -7.08 15.04 -4.41
C LEU A 116 -8.34 14.75 -5.24
N THR A 117 -9.50 14.69 -4.61
CA THR A 117 -10.78 14.34 -5.25
C THR A 117 -11.98 14.84 -4.44
N ASP A 118 -13.07 15.18 -5.14
CA ASP A 118 -14.36 15.45 -4.54
C ASP A 118 -15.21 14.18 -4.31
N HIS A 119 -14.69 13.00 -4.70
CA HIS A 119 -15.42 11.74 -4.52
C HIS A 119 -15.52 11.40 -3.03
N PRO A 120 -16.74 11.16 -2.50
CA PRO A 120 -16.91 10.84 -1.08
C PRO A 120 -16.24 9.51 -0.71
N SER A 121 -15.81 9.38 0.55
CA SER A 121 -15.28 8.10 1.09
C SER A 121 -16.25 6.93 0.82
N PRO A 122 -15.74 5.73 0.47
CA PRO A 122 -14.36 5.29 0.59
C PRO A 122 -13.51 5.52 -0.67
N ASN A 123 -12.29 6.01 -0.51
CA ASN A 123 -11.32 6.22 -1.59
C ASN A 123 -10.11 5.29 -1.51
N TYR A 124 -10.29 4.10 -0.96
CA TYR A 124 -9.17 3.17 -0.75
C TYR A 124 -8.45 2.76 -2.05
N LEU A 125 -9.18 2.61 -3.16
CA LEU A 125 -8.58 2.33 -4.46
C LEU A 125 -7.65 3.47 -4.93
N LEU A 126 -8.07 4.73 -4.76
CA LEU A 126 -7.24 5.89 -5.08
C LEU A 126 -5.93 5.88 -4.28
N VAL A 127 -6.00 5.54 -2.98
CA VAL A 127 -4.81 5.39 -2.14
C VAL A 127 -3.89 4.30 -2.69
N LEU A 128 -4.41 3.11 -2.99
CA LEU A 128 -3.62 2.00 -3.53
C LEU A 128 -2.93 2.36 -4.85
N GLN A 129 -3.65 2.96 -5.80
CA GLN A 129 -3.13 3.37 -7.10
C GLN A 129 -2.03 4.43 -6.97
N ARG A 130 -2.25 5.42 -6.12
CA ARG A 130 -1.27 6.48 -5.86
C ARG A 130 -0.02 5.94 -5.18
N CYS A 131 -0.20 5.14 -4.13
CA CYS A 131 0.92 4.59 -3.36
C CYS A 131 1.75 3.61 -4.17
N ARG A 132 1.12 2.80 -5.03
CA ARG A 132 1.85 1.96 -5.99
C ARG A 132 2.81 2.79 -6.86
N LYS A 133 2.32 3.88 -7.45
CA LYS A 133 3.14 4.75 -8.33
C LYS A 133 4.33 5.32 -7.57
N ILE A 134 4.10 5.84 -6.35
CA ILE A 134 5.16 6.38 -5.49
C ILE A 134 6.19 5.29 -5.12
N ALA A 135 5.73 4.11 -4.72
CA ALA A 135 6.61 3.01 -4.34
C ALA A 135 7.51 2.55 -5.50
N ILE A 136 6.96 2.44 -6.71
CA ILE A 136 7.75 2.11 -7.91
C ILE A 136 8.78 3.21 -8.23
N GLU A 137 8.39 4.48 -8.17
CA GLU A 137 9.30 5.61 -8.44
C GLU A 137 10.47 5.67 -7.44
N GLN A 138 10.27 5.18 -6.23
CA GLN A 138 11.26 5.19 -5.15
C GLN A 138 12.03 3.87 -5.00
N ASP A 139 11.76 2.84 -5.80
CA ASP A 139 12.26 1.48 -5.60
C ASP A 139 12.01 0.98 -4.16
N ALA A 140 10.84 1.34 -3.60
CA ALA A 140 10.46 1.09 -2.22
C ALA A 140 9.47 -0.07 -2.10
N GLY A 141 9.58 -0.85 -1.03
CA GLY A 141 8.51 -1.76 -0.62
C GLY A 141 7.29 -0.95 -0.17
N PHE A 142 6.12 -1.25 -0.72
CA PHE A 142 4.86 -0.61 -0.32
C PHE A 142 4.27 -1.35 0.88
N LEU A 143 4.40 -0.78 2.07
CA LEU A 143 3.94 -1.35 3.33
C LEU A 143 2.64 -0.69 3.79
N LEU A 144 1.55 -1.44 3.71
CA LEU A 144 0.25 -1.05 4.24
C LEU A 144 0.11 -1.48 5.70
N VAL A 145 -0.32 -0.57 6.56
CA VAL A 145 -0.70 -0.83 7.96
C VAL A 145 -2.05 -0.16 8.22
N GLU A 146 -3.08 -0.94 8.53
CA GLU A 146 -4.40 -0.39 8.84
C GLU A 146 -4.39 0.40 10.17
N SER A 147 -5.31 1.36 10.33
CA SER A 147 -5.37 2.31 11.44
C SER A 147 -5.83 1.73 12.78
N ASP A 148 -6.02 0.42 12.87
CA ASP A 148 -6.39 -0.36 14.04
C ASP A 148 -5.43 -1.52 14.32
N VAL A 149 -4.20 -1.39 13.78
CA VAL A 149 -3.14 -2.38 13.91
C VAL A 149 -2.00 -1.83 14.77
N VAL A 150 -1.57 -2.61 15.75
CA VAL A 150 -0.38 -2.31 16.57
C VAL A 150 0.71 -3.31 16.21
N VAL A 151 1.84 -2.81 15.72
CA VAL A 151 3.01 -3.60 15.33
C VAL A 151 4.00 -3.71 16.48
N ASP A 152 4.73 -4.82 16.57
CA ASP A 152 5.88 -4.94 17.43
C ASP A 152 7.11 -4.26 16.81
N LYS A 153 8.14 -4.00 17.62
CA LYS A 153 9.31 -3.21 17.21
C LYS A 153 10.05 -3.75 16.01
N ASP A 154 10.12 -5.06 15.87
CA ASP A 154 10.85 -5.78 14.81
C ASP A 154 9.97 -6.23 13.64
N THR A 155 8.65 -6.07 13.74
CA THR A 155 7.70 -6.57 12.74
C THR A 155 7.95 -5.99 11.35
N LEU A 156 8.07 -4.67 11.23
CA LEU A 156 8.19 -3.99 9.93
C LEU A 156 9.53 -4.30 9.26
N GLN A 157 10.63 -4.32 10.03
CA GLN A 157 11.93 -4.75 9.53
C GLN A 157 11.92 -6.22 9.15
N GLY A 158 11.31 -7.08 9.98
CA GLY A 158 11.20 -8.51 9.70
C GLY A 158 10.41 -8.82 8.41
N LEU A 159 9.35 -8.06 8.12
CA LEU A 159 8.63 -8.17 6.83
C LEU A 159 9.51 -7.75 5.66
N PHE A 160 10.27 -6.67 5.81
CA PHE A 160 11.23 -6.22 4.80
C PHE A 160 12.28 -7.29 4.51
N ASP A 161 12.97 -7.76 5.54
CA ASP A 161 14.02 -8.78 5.43
C ASP A 161 13.45 -10.07 4.84
N GLY A 162 12.29 -10.51 5.34
CA GLY A 162 11.65 -11.73 4.87
C GLY A 162 11.15 -11.65 3.42
N ALA A 163 10.71 -10.50 2.95
CA ALA A 163 10.38 -10.29 1.54
C ALA A 163 11.64 -10.25 0.67
N GLN A 164 12.70 -9.60 1.16
CA GLN A 164 13.98 -9.46 0.47
C GLN A 164 14.70 -10.80 0.25
N GLU A 165 14.52 -11.76 1.14
CA GLU A 165 15.08 -13.12 1.04
C GLU A 165 14.37 -14.01 0.01
N ARG A 166 13.27 -13.57 -0.60
CA ARG A 166 12.39 -14.38 -1.45
C ARG A 166 12.12 -13.71 -2.78
N GLU A 167 12.86 -14.13 -3.80
CA GLU A 167 12.75 -13.58 -5.19
C GLU A 167 11.34 -13.67 -5.78
N ASP A 168 10.55 -14.64 -5.33
CA ASP A 168 9.17 -14.83 -5.80
C ASP A 168 8.11 -14.17 -4.91
N CYS A 169 8.52 -13.34 -3.93
CA CYS A 169 7.60 -12.68 -3.03
C CYS A 169 6.86 -11.52 -3.72
N ALA A 170 5.53 -11.60 -3.78
CA ALA A 170 4.68 -10.47 -4.10
C ALA A 170 4.27 -9.71 -2.84
N ILE A 171 3.74 -10.46 -1.86
CA ILE A 171 3.17 -9.93 -0.64
C ILE A 171 3.77 -10.68 0.56
N ALA A 172 4.35 -9.93 1.49
CA ALA A 172 4.74 -10.39 2.82
C ALA A 172 3.76 -9.82 3.85
N ALA A 173 2.92 -10.66 4.45
CA ALA A 173 1.87 -10.25 5.37
C ALA A 173 2.11 -10.77 6.79
N SER A 174 1.91 -9.93 7.79
CA SER A 174 1.86 -10.33 9.19
C SER A 174 0.54 -11.03 9.52
N VAL A 175 0.59 -12.05 10.34
CA VAL A 175 -0.62 -12.62 10.93
C VAL A 175 -1.22 -11.65 11.94
N THR A 176 -2.55 -11.59 12.01
CA THR A 176 -3.25 -10.78 13.01
C THR A 176 -3.58 -11.60 14.25
N VAL A 177 -3.43 -10.99 15.42
CA VAL A 177 -3.78 -11.55 16.72
C VAL A 177 -4.66 -10.58 17.51
N ASP A 178 -5.39 -11.08 18.50
CA ASP A 178 -6.06 -10.26 19.50
C ASP A 178 -5.08 -9.83 20.62
N ASP A 179 -5.59 -9.11 21.62
CA ASP A 179 -4.80 -8.62 22.75
C ASP A 179 -4.23 -9.75 23.62
N GLU A 180 -4.79 -10.94 23.56
CA GLU A 180 -4.33 -12.17 24.24
C GLU A 180 -3.31 -12.97 23.40
N GLY A 181 -3.00 -12.51 22.16
CA GLY A 181 -2.06 -13.17 21.26
C GLY A 181 -2.65 -14.31 20.45
N ALA A 182 -3.96 -14.53 20.51
CA ALA A 182 -4.62 -15.56 19.71
C ALA A 182 -4.89 -15.07 18.28
N ILE A 183 -4.54 -15.90 17.28
CA ILE A 183 -4.78 -15.56 15.86
C ILE A 183 -6.27 -15.29 15.64
N ASN A 184 -6.55 -14.09 15.12
CA ASN A 184 -7.91 -13.59 14.90
C ASN A 184 -8.22 -13.36 13.40
N TYR A 185 -9.35 -12.71 13.12
CA TYR A 185 -9.74 -12.35 11.76
C TYR A 185 -8.72 -11.38 11.13
N PRO A 186 -8.31 -11.59 9.85
CA PRO A 186 -8.86 -12.55 8.88
C PRO A 186 -8.14 -13.90 8.81
N TYR A 187 -7.18 -14.17 9.69
CA TYR A 187 -6.25 -15.29 9.59
C TYR A 187 -6.58 -16.49 10.50
N GLU A 188 -7.83 -16.67 10.96
CA GLU A 188 -8.21 -17.80 11.81
C GLU A 188 -7.84 -19.17 11.23
N TYR A 189 -7.67 -19.26 9.91
CA TYR A 189 -7.23 -20.49 9.25
C TYR A 189 -5.76 -20.83 9.49
N ALA A 190 -4.96 -19.88 9.98
CA ALA A 190 -3.55 -20.04 10.28
C ALA A 190 -3.28 -20.49 11.73
N ARG A 191 -4.31 -20.72 12.54
CA ARG A 191 -4.16 -21.27 13.90
C ARG A 191 -3.43 -22.60 13.85
N GLY A 192 -2.42 -22.77 14.72
CA GLY A 192 -1.54 -23.93 14.76
C GLY A 192 -0.32 -23.82 13.84
N THR A 193 -0.09 -22.66 13.21
CA THR A 193 1.13 -22.37 12.42
C THR A 193 1.96 -21.22 13.01
N GLU A 194 1.77 -20.94 14.30
CA GLU A 194 2.47 -19.86 15.00
C GLU A 194 3.99 -20.04 14.89
N GLY A 195 4.71 -18.91 14.79
CA GLY A 195 6.17 -18.92 14.71
C GLY A 195 6.76 -19.33 13.35
N GLN A 196 5.96 -19.39 12.28
CA GLN A 196 6.39 -19.81 10.94
C GLN A 196 6.27 -18.69 9.91
N CYS A 197 6.94 -18.89 8.75
CA CYS A 197 6.69 -18.15 7.53
C CYS A 197 6.49 -19.16 6.40
N TYR A 198 5.38 -19.01 5.66
CA TYR A 198 5.07 -19.92 4.55
C TYR A 198 4.26 -19.25 3.45
N ALA A 199 4.39 -19.78 2.23
CA ALA A 199 3.58 -19.34 1.09
C ALA A 199 2.12 -19.77 1.24
N VAL A 200 1.18 -18.85 1.05
CA VAL A 200 -0.25 -19.11 1.10
C VAL A 200 -0.88 -19.08 -0.28
N LYS A 201 -1.83 -19.99 -0.51
CA LYS A 201 -2.68 -20.00 -1.72
C LYS A 201 -3.92 -19.13 -1.58
N LYS A 202 -4.20 -18.68 -0.37
CA LYS A 202 -5.28 -17.75 -0.05
C LYS A 202 -4.79 -16.32 -0.16
N HIS A 203 -5.71 -15.36 -0.10
CA HIS A 203 -5.36 -13.96 -0.04
C HIS A 203 -4.64 -13.61 1.26
N CYS A 204 -3.75 -12.62 1.18
CA CYS A 204 -3.22 -11.90 2.32
C CYS A 204 -4.06 -10.63 2.53
N SER A 205 -4.49 -10.38 3.77
CA SER A 205 -5.16 -9.13 4.12
C SER A 205 -4.16 -7.99 4.22
N PHE A 206 -4.59 -6.79 3.90
CA PHE A 206 -3.74 -5.60 3.99
C PHE A 206 -3.71 -4.96 5.39
N CYS A 207 -4.11 -5.69 6.44
CA CYS A 207 -3.98 -5.21 7.82
C CYS A 207 -2.55 -4.76 8.15
N CYS A 208 -1.54 -5.60 7.84
CA CYS A 208 -0.13 -5.24 7.84
C CYS A 208 0.56 -6.08 6.77
N SER A 209 0.84 -5.47 5.61
CA SER A 209 1.35 -6.20 4.44
C SER A 209 2.27 -5.33 3.60
N LEU A 210 3.41 -5.90 3.25
CA LEU A 210 4.41 -5.33 2.35
C LEU A 210 4.24 -5.94 0.96
N LEU A 211 4.12 -5.09 -0.06
CA LEU A 211 4.13 -5.46 -1.47
C LEU A 211 5.49 -5.09 -2.07
N THR A 212 6.12 -6.04 -2.77
CA THR A 212 7.47 -5.86 -3.30
C THR A 212 7.48 -4.97 -4.56
N PRO A 213 8.53 -4.17 -4.80
CA PRO A 213 8.63 -3.31 -5.99
C PRO A 213 8.55 -4.10 -7.30
N GLU A 214 9.12 -5.29 -7.33
CA GLU A 214 9.09 -6.14 -8.52
C GLU A 214 7.66 -6.55 -8.88
N PHE A 215 6.88 -6.99 -7.90
CA PHE A 215 5.47 -7.30 -8.11
C PHE A 215 4.67 -6.06 -8.51
N LEU A 216 4.86 -4.93 -7.82
CA LEU A 216 4.19 -3.66 -8.11
C LEU A 216 4.46 -3.18 -9.53
N SER A 217 5.65 -3.44 -10.08
CA SER A 217 6.00 -3.08 -11.46
C SER A 217 5.22 -3.89 -12.51
N LYS A 218 4.87 -5.14 -12.18
CA LYS A 218 4.19 -6.07 -13.10
C LYS A 218 2.66 -6.02 -12.99
N MET A 219 2.11 -5.58 -11.87
CA MET A 219 0.67 -5.47 -11.66
C MET A 219 0.18 -4.05 -11.83
N ASP A 220 -0.82 -3.84 -12.68
CA ASP A 220 -1.46 -2.53 -12.85
C ASP A 220 -2.67 -2.38 -11.91
N PHE A 221 -2.57 -1.46 -10.93
CA PHE A 221 -3.68 -1.17 -10.02
C PHE A 221 -4.77 -0.28 -10.66
N ASP A 222 -4.48 0.33 -11.81
CA ASP A 222 -5.50 1.08 -12.55
C ASP A 222 -6.49 0.12 -13.26
N ALA A 223 -6.12 -1.18 -13.42
CA ALA A 223 -6.98 -2.24 -13.93
C ALA A 223 -7.89 -2.89 -12.87
N LEU A 224 -7.76 -2.53 -11.59
CA LEU A 224 -8.61 -3.05 -10.52
C LEU A 224 -10.07 -2.59 -10.70
N ASP A 225 -11.02 -3.50 -10.46
CA ASP A 225 -12.45 -3.21 -10.59
C ASP A 225 -12.94 -2.27 -9.47
N PRO A 226 -13.30 -1.02 -9.76
CA PRO A 226 -13.71 -0.04 -8.74
C PRO A 226 -15.05 -0.39 -8.06
N THR A 227 -15.82 -1.31 -8.63
CA THR A 227 -17.10 -1.76 -8.05
C THR A 227 -16.91 -2.82 -6.96
N LYS A 228 -15.70 -3.36 -6.84
CA LYS A 228 -15.34 -4.37 -5.83
C LYS A 228 -14.54 -3.73 -4.71
N HIS A 229 -14.75 -4.22 -3.49
CA HIS A 229 -14.09 -3.65 -2.29
C HIS A 229 -13.06 -4.60 -1.66
N TRP A 230 -12.75 -5.71 -2.33
CA TRP A 230 -11.82 -6.75 -1.86
C TRP A 230 -10.51 -6.67 -2.64
N TYR A 231 -9.85 -5.51 -2.58
CA TYR A 231 -8.61 -5.27 -3.34
C TYR A 231 -7.46 -6.15 -2.86
N ASP A 232 -7.39 -6.44 -1.55
CA ASP A 232 -6.45 -7.40 -0.98
C ASP A 232 -6.59 -8.80 -1.60
N VAL A 233 -7.83 -9.26 -1.81
CA VAL A 233 -8.11 -10.53 -2.47
C VAL A 233 -7.76 -10.49 -3.95
N GLN A 234 -8.16 -9.44 -4.68
CA GLN A 234 -7.86 -9.30 -6.11
C GLN A 234 -6.35 -9.25 -6.35
N ILE A 235 -5.64 -8.41 -5.60
CA ILE A 235 -4.19 -8.24 -5.70
C ILE A 235 -3.45 -9.53 -5.33
N SER A 236 -3.89 -10.24 -4.28
CA SER A 236 -3.30 -11.53 -3.90
C SER A 236 -3.48 -12.61 -4.97
N HIS A 237 -4.64 -12.67 -5.62
CA HIS A 237 -4.88 -13.63 -6.70
C HIS A 237 -4.07 -13.28 -7.95
N GLU A 238 -3.99 -11.99 -8.30
CA GLU A 238 -3.19 -11.57 -9.45
C GLU A 238 -1.69 -11.81 -9.24
N ALA A 239 -1.19 -11.67 -8.01
CA ALA A 239 0.16 -12.08 -7.67
C ALA A 239 0.44 -13.54 -8.04
N LEU A 240 -0.47 -14.45 -7.69
CA LEU A 240 -0.36 -15.87 -8.04
C LEU A 240 -0.46 -16.12 -9.55
N ASN A 241 -1.34 -15.40 -10.25
CA ASN A 241 -1.50 -15.49 -11.71
C ASN A 241 -0.22 -15.03 -12.44
N LEU A 242 0.48 -14.04 -11.91
CA LEU A 242 1.74 -13.53 -12.44
C LEU A 242 2.95 -14.41 -12.06
N GLY A 243 2.74 -15.52 -11.34
CA GLY A 243 3.78 -16.49 -10.96
C GLY A 243 4.51 -16.16 -9.65
N PHE A 244 4.09 -15.13 -8.93
CA PHE A 244 4.60 -14.80 -7.60
C PHE A 244 3.97 -15.65 -6.52
N LYS A 245 4.46 -15.47 -5.28
CA LYS A 245 3.89 -16.05 -4.07
C LYS A 245 3.54 -14.97 -3.04
N ASN A 246 2.50 -15.26 -2.26
CA ASN A 246 2.14 -14.47 -1.10
C ASN A 246 2.61 -15.24 0.14
N TYR A 247 3.31 -14.57 1.04
CA TYR A 247 3.86 -15.18 2.26
C TYR A 247 3.16 -14.64 3.50
N LEU A 248 2.74 -15.56 4.38
CA LEU A 248 2.21 -15.22 5.70
C LEU A 248 3.27 -15.49 6.77
N PHE A 249 3.56 -14.45 7.53
CA PHE A 249 4.54 -14.47 8.63
C PHE A 249 3.78 -14.60 9.96
N THR A 250 3.63 -15.82 10.45
CA THR A 250 3.01 -16.07 11.76
C THR A 250 4.02 -15.93 12.91
N ASN A 251 5.30 -15.75 12.58
CA ASN A 251 6.37 -15.37 13.50
C ASN A 251 6.49 -13.84 13.69
N LEU A 252 5.74 -13.05 12.94
CA LEU A 252 5.68 -11.58 13.03
C LEU A 252 4.22 -11.14 13.26
N PRO A 253 3.60 -11.49 14.39
CA PRO A 253 2.20 -11.14 14.64
C PRO A 253 2.02 -9.64 14.84
N VAL A 254 0.82 -9.14 14.50
CA VAL A 254 0.38 -7.79 14.80
C VAL A 254 -0.95 -7.82 15.55
N ILE A 255 -1.11 -6.98 16.55
CA ILE A 255 -2.39 -6.86 17.26
C ILE A 255 -3.36 -6.12 16.32
N HIS A 256 -4.49 -6.74 16.02
CA HIS A 256 -5.53 -6.15 15.19
C HIS A 256 -6.81 -6.06 15.99
N ARG A 257 -7.26 -4.84 16.22
CA ARG A 257 -8.51 -4.51 16.91
C ARG A 257 -9.55 -4.04 15.90
N PRO A 258 -10.30 -4.97 15.24
CA PRO A 258 -11.18 -4.61 14.14
C PRO A 258 -12.17 -3.51 14.54
N HIS A 259 -12.17 -2.41 13.81
CA HIS A 259 -13.08 -1.30 14.05
C HIS A 259 -14.55 -1.71 13.95
N GLN A 260 -15.38 -1.08 14.75
CA GLN A 260 -16.84 -1.21 14.68
C GLN A 260 -17.43 -0.60 13.40
N SER A 261 -16.60 -0.07 12.48
CA SER A 261 -16.99 0.66 11.28
C SER A 261 -17.75 -0.15 10.24
N ARG A 262 -17.81 -1.47 10.37
CA ARG A 262 -18.57 -2.34 9.46
C ARG A 262 -19.67 -3.12 10.19
N PRO A 263 -20.80 -2.48 10.57
CA PRO A 263 -21.87 -3.09 11.38
C PRO A 263 -22.41 -4.39 10.79
N TRP A 264 -22.43 -4.54 9.45
CA TRP A 264 -22.91 -5.74 8.79
C TRP A 264 -21.99 -6.96 9.02
N LYS A 265 -20.65 -6.76 9.17
CA LYS A 265 -19.73 -7.86 9.50
C LYS A 265 -19.90 -8.34 10.94
N GLN A 266 -20.24 -7.45 11.87
CA GLN A 266 -20.55 -7.81 13.25
C GLN A 266 -21.81 -8.69 13.35
N LEU A 267 -22.72 -8.63 12.35
CA LEU A 267 -23.87 -9.52 12.30
C LEU A 267 -23.44 -10.99 12.21
N LYS A 268 -22.26 -11.32 11.67
CA LYS A 268 -21.74 -12.70 11.62
C LYS A 268 -21.70 -13.33 13.01
N TYR A 269 -21.35 -12.54 14.01
CA TYR A 269 -21.22 -12.98 15.40
C TYR A 269 -22.51 -12.78 16.21
N LYS A 270 -23.27 -11.70 15.93
CA LYS A 270 -24.50 -11.37 16.66
C LYS A 270 -25.72 -12.10 16.10
N ASN A 271 -25.81 -12.29 14.80
CA ASN A 271 -26.91 -12.95 14.11
C ASN A 271 -26.42 -13.57 12.79
N PRO A 272 -25.83 -14.79 12.81
CA PRO A 272 -25.27 -15.45 11.64
C PRO A 272 -26.26 -15.61 10.49
N LEU A 273 -27.52 -15.96 10.78
CA LEU A 273 -28.53 -16.14 9.75
C LEU A 273 -28.81 -14.87 8.96
N LYS A 274 -28.94 -13.74 9.66
CA LYS A 274 -29.11 -12.42 9.04
C LYS A 274 -27.87 -12.01 8.24
N TYR A 275 -26.67 -12.31 8.74
CA TYR A 275 -25.42 -12.06 8.04
C TYR A 275 -25.36 -12.81 6.70
N TYR A 276 -25.57 -14.12 6.70
CA TYR A 276 -25.51 -14.92 5.48
C TYR A 276 -26.63 -14.56 4.50
N TRP A 277 -27.81 -14.19 4.99
CA TRP A 277 -28.92 -13.73 4.15
C TRP A 277 -28.57 -12.40 3.44
N ILE A 278 -28.02 -11.42 4.18
CA ILE A 278 -27.55 -10.13 3.61
C ILE A 278 -26.38 -10.37 2.64
N LYS A 279 -25.44 -11.22 3.01
CA LYS A 279 -24.29 -11.59 2.17
C LYS A 279 -24.77 -12.15 0.82
N PHE A 280 -25.73 -13.05 0.85
CA PHE A 280 -26.27 -13.68 -0.35
C PHE A 280 -27.10 -12.71 -1.21
N THR A 281 -28.02 -11.94 -0.60
CA THR A 281 -28.97 -11.08 -1.33
C THR A 281 -28.31 -9.81 -1.88
N LYS A 282 -27.33 -9.23 -1.16
CA LYS A 282 -26.62 -8.03 -1.58
C LYS A 282 -25.31 -8.31 -2.33
N GLY A 283 -24.96 -9.59 -2.51
CA GLY A 283 -23.75 -9.98 -3.22
C GLY A 283 -22.45 -9.53 -2.52
N PHE A 284 -22.48 -9.23 -1.22
CA PHE A 284 -21.29 -8.96 -0.44
C PHE A 284 -20.39 -10.21 -0.42
N ASP A 285 -19.09 -10.04 -0.59
CA ASP A 285 -18.08 -11.10 -0.73
C ASP A 285 -18.17 -11.94 -2.04
N LYS A 286 -18.80 -11.45 -3.09
CA LYS A 286 -18.57 -12.01 -4.42
C LYS A 286 -17.27 -11.47 -4.99
N ILE A 287 -16.32 -12.37 -5.17
CA ILE A 287 -15.04 -12.12 -5.86
C ILE A 287 -15.28 -12.09 -7.35
#